data_3128b374dcd51cd2d5a3dadee2663455
#
_entry.id   3128b374dcd51cd2d5a3dadee2663455
#
_cell.length_a   1.000
_cell.length_b   1.000
_cell.length_c   1.000
_cell.angle_alpha   90.00
_cell.angle_beta   90.00
_cell.angle_gamma   90.00
#
_symmetry.space_group_name_H-M   'P 1'
#
loop_
_entity.id
_entity.type
_entity.pdbx_description
1 polymer ?
#
loop_
_entity_poly.entity_id
_entity_poly.type
_entity_poly.pdbx_seq_one_letter_code
_entity_poly.pdbx_strand_id
1 'polypeptide(L)'
;MARKARMADIFSHWYHLIENFQASAKEFYAAVEAALQRRQIPDLKTSRVDWREGGLLSAKREYLRIKRKELVFDISAAPFGTGFFFSWWLGELPSGFWALVSIIPFFGPLMELFLRRHTYYKADTALMFQESVRAAVNEVIDQMTSAKGIRALTDLEKKPILRELYRR
;
A
#
# COMPACT_ATOMS: atom_id res chain seq x y z
N MET A 1 8.22 17.71 -10.18
CA MET A 1 7.90 16.67 -11.19
C MET A 1 7.46 15.42 -10.44
N ALA A 2 6.18 15.06 -10.49
CA ALA A 2 5.69 13.83 -9.87
C ALA A 2 6.25 12.62 -10.64
N ARG A 3 6.96 11.75 -9.95
CA ARG A 3 7.53 10.53 -10.52
C ARG A 3 6.37 9.63 -10.94
N LYS A 4 6.32 9.20 -12.21
CA LYS A 4 5.37 8.19 -12.68
C LYS A 4 5.54 6.96 -11.81
N ALA A 5 4.53 6.64 -11.01
CA ALA A 5 4.61 5.52 -10.10
C ALA A 5 4.67 4.21 -10.91
N ARG A 6 5.57 3.29 -10.54
CA ARG A 6 5.63 1.96 -11.13
C ARG A 6 4.70 1.04 -10.36
N MET A 7 3.89 0.27 -11.07
CA MET A 7 3.03 -0.73 -10.45
C MET A 7 3.89 -1.84 -9.85
N ALA A 8 3.57 -2.23 -8.63
CA ALA A 8 4.24 -3.32 -7.92
C ALA A 8 3.57 -4.65 -8.24
N ASP A 9 4.30 -5.76 -8.04
CA ASP A 9 3.67 -7.09 -7.96
C ASP A 9 2.88 -7.17 -6.65
N ILE A 10 1.56 -7.26 -6.76
CA ILE A 10 0.65 -7.14 -5.61
C ILE A 10 0.52 -8.47 -4.90
N PHE A 11 0.76 -8.50 -3.58
CA PHE A 11 0.61 -9.67 -2.71
C PHE A 11 -0.74 -9.71 -2.02
N SER A 12 -1.18 -8.55 -1.53
CA SER A 12 -2.45 -8.42 -0.83
C SER A 12 -3.02 -7.03 -1.00
N HIS A 13 -4.29 -6.89 -0.77
CA HIS A 13 -4.98 -5.60 -0.77
C HIS A 13 -6.16 -5.63 0.20
N TRP A 14 -6.68 -4.46 0.46
CA TRP A 14 -7.89 -4.27 1.24
C TRP A 14 -8.58 -2.99 0.81
N TYR A 15 -9.88 -2.95 0.93
CA TYR A 15 -10.66 -1.73 0.73
C TYR A 15 -11.91 -1.74 1.62
N HIS A 16 -12.38 -0.55 1.94
CA HIS A 16 -13.64 -0.35 2.62
C HIS A 16 -14.24 1.02 2.28
N LEU A 17 -15.55 1.07 2.10
CA LEU A 17 -16.32 2.30 1.95
C LEU A 17 -17.15 2.50 3.22
N ILE A 18 -16.90 3.61 3.92
CA ILE A 18 -17.69 3.99 5.09
C ILE A 18 -18.75 4.98 4.64
N GLU A 19 -20.00 4.58 4.68
CA GLU A 19 -21.13 5.43 4.30
C GLU A 19 -21.38 6.52 5.33
N ASN A 20 -21.92 7.66 4.86
CA ASN A 20 -22.21 8.83 5.69
C ASN A 20 -21.02 9.33 6.52
N PHE A 21 -19.83 9.12 5.99
CA PHE A 21 -18.58 9.56 6.59
C PHE A 21 -17.83 10.46 5.61
N GLN A 22 -17.42 11.62 6.07
CA GLN A 22 -16.59 12.56 5.32
C GLN A 22 -15.34 12.90 6.13
N ALA A 23 -14.18 12.83 5.46
CA ALA A 23 -12.90 13.10 6.05
C ALA A 23 -11.96 13.80 5.06
N SER A 24 -10.83 14.26 5.54
CA SER A 24 -9.74 14.77 4.71
C SER A 24 -8.72 13.67 4.44
N ALA A 25 -8.49 13.34 3.18
CA ALA A 25 -7.44 12.39 2.81
C ALA A 25 -6.06 12.86 3.31
N LYS A 26 -5.81 14.18 3.28
CA LYS A 26 -4.56 14.77 3.77
C LYS A 26 -4.38 14.57 5.27
N GLU A 27 -5.43 14.78 6.06
CA GLU A 27 -5.41 14.55 7.52
C GLU A 27 -5.23 13.08 7.84
N PHE A 28 -5.93 12.20 7.12
CA PHE A 28 -5.77 10.76 7.24
C PHE A 28 -4.33 10.32 6.99
N TYR A 29 -3.73 10.77 5.88
CA TYR A 29 -2.34 10.41 5.56
C TYR A 29 -1.35 10.93 6.62
N ALA A 30 -1.53 12.16 7.11
CA ALA A 30 -0.69 12.70 8.19
C ALA A 30 -0.81 11.89 9.49
N ALA A 31 -2.02 11.48 9.85
CA ALA A 31 -2.27 10.65 11.03
C ALA A 31 -1.63 9.25 10.89
N VAL A 32 -1.72 8.64 9.70
CA VAL A 32 -1.06 7.35 9.41
C VAL A 32 0.46 7.49 9.51
N GLU A 33 1.05 8.54 8.96
CA GLU A 33 2.50 8.80 9.08
C GLU A 33 2.93 8.95 10.54
N ALA A 34 2.16 9.69 11.35
CA ALA A 34 2.43 9.83 12.77
C ALA A 34 2.30 8.48 13.53
N ALA A 35 1.29 7.68 13.20
CA ALA A 35 1.12 6.33 13.76
C ALA A 35 2.28 5.38 13.41
N LEU A 36 2.80 5.48 12.18
CA LEU A 36 3.95 4.70 11.73
C LEU A 36 5.24 5.12 12.43
N GLN A 37 5.45 6.43 12.63
CA GLN A 37 6.62 6.94 13.37
C GLN A 37 6.66 6.40 14.81
N ARG A 38 5.51 6.34 15.51
CA ARG A 38 5.43 5.76 16.85
C ARG A 38 5.81 4.27 16.90
N ARG A 39 5.60 3.54 15.78
CA ARG A 39 5.94 2.10 15.68
C ARG A 39 7.41 1.82 15.41
N GLN A 40 8.21 2.83 15.09
CA GLN A 40 9.67 2.72 14.90
C GLN A 40 10.07 1.59 13.94
N ILE A 41 9.31 1.40 12.85
CA ILE A 41 9.60 0.36 11.85
C ILE A 41 10.93 0.70 11.15
N PRO A 42 11.93 -0.22 11.16
CA PRO A 42 13.23 0.07 10.59
C PRO A 42 13.18 0.23 9.07
N ASP A 43 14.01 1.13 8.54
CA ASP A 43 14.17 1.42 7.09
C ASP A 43 12.89 1.91 6.40
N LEU A 44 11.92 2.45 7.17
CA LEU A 44 10.67 2.96 6.62
C LEU A 44 10.88 4.30 5.93
N LYS A 45 10.29 4.44 4.75
CA LYS A 45 10.23 5.71 4.00
C LYS A 45 8.80 5.96 3.55
N THR A 46 8.32 7.18 3.76
CA THR A 46 7.01 7.62 3.27
C THR A 46 7.16 8.62 2.12
N SER A 47 6.22 8.64 1.21
CA SER A 47 6.14 9.61 0.10
C SER A 47 4.72 9.72 -0.43
N ARG A 48 4.43 10.80 -1.14
CA ARG A 48 3.19 10.92 -1.92
C ARG A 48 3.46 10.50 -3.35
N VAL A 49 2.59 9.69 -3.92
CA VAL A 49 2.65 9.26 -5.32
C VAL A 49 1.31 9.50 -5.98
N ASP A 50 1.36 9.91 -7.24
CA ASP A 50 0.17 10.17 -8.03
C ASP A 50 -0.03 9.07 -9.06
N TRP A 51 -1.21 8.49 -9.07
CA TRP A 51 -1.66 7.60 -10.10
C TRP A 51 -2.68 8.30 -11.00
N ARG A 52 -2.54 8.10 -12.31
CA ARG A 52 -3.48 8.59 -13.32
C ARG A 52 -4.15 7.41 -13.99
N GLU A 53 -5.43 7.55 -14.27
CA GLU A 53 -6.26 6.50 -14.87
C GLU A 53 -6.02 6.31 -16.39
N GLY A 54 -5.27 7.21 -17.02
CA GLY A 54 -5.02 7.19 -18.47
C GLY A 54 -4.19 8.36 -18.96
N GLY A 55 -4.60 9.04 -20.02
CA GLY A 55 -3.86 10.13 -20.67
C GLY A 55 -3.63 11.37 -19.81
N LEU A 56 -2.98 12.39 -20.39
CA LEU A 56 -2.54 13.61 -19.72
C LEU A 56 -3.64 14.41 -19.00
N LEU A 57 -4.91 14.24 -19.40
CA LEU A 57 -6.08 14.93 -18.84
C LEU A 57 -6.93 14.06 -17.91
N SER A 58 -6.49 12.83 -17.59
CA SER A 58 -7.25 11.93 -16.72
C SER A 58 -7.20 12.35 -15.26
N ALA A 59 -8.24 11.94 -14.49
CA ALA A 59 -8.30 12.14 -13.06
C ALA A 59 -7.04 11.58 -12.37
N LYS A 60 -6.55 12.34 -11.40
CA LYS A 60 -5.34 12.06 -10.65
C LYS A 60 -5.73 11.73 -9.21
N ARG A 61 -5.22 10.62 -8.67
CA ARG A 61 -5.42 10.26 -7.27
C ARG A 61 -4.07 10.17 -6.58
N GLU A 62 -3.95 10.88 -5.47
CA GLU A 62 -2.78 10.81 -4.60
C GLU A 62 -2.89 9.59 -3.68
N TYR A 63 -1.77 8.89 -3.50
CA TYR A 63 -1.59 7.79 -2.56
C TYR A 63 -0.47 8.11 -1.59
N LEU A 64 -0.63 7.69 -0.34
CA LEU A 64 0.49 7.59 0.60
C LEU A 64 1.23 6.29 0.32
N ARG A 65 2.47 6.40 -0.17
CA ARG A 65 3.37 5.27 -0.38
C ARG A 65 4.29 5.10 0.82
N ILE A 66 4.26 3.92 1.40
CA ILE A 66 5.13 3.48 2.47
C ILE A 66 6.06 2.42 1.88
N LYS A 67 7.37 2.66 1.94
CA LYS A 67 8.37 1.78 1.37
C LYS A 67 9.34 1.28 2.43
N ARG A 68 9.64 -0.03 2.37
CA ARG A 68 10.69 -0.68 3.14
C ARG A 68 11.44 -1.65 2.22
N LYS A 69 12.69 -1.32 1.86
CA LYS A 69 13.47 -2.05 0.85
C LYS A 69 12.69 -2.20 -0.47
N GLU A 70 12.41 -3.43 -0.92
CA GLU A 70 11.62 -3.71 -2.13
C GLU A 70 10.11 -3.64 -1.87
N LEU A 71 9.67 -3.78 -0.62
CA LEU A 71 8.25 -3.79 -0.27
C LEU A 71 7.65 -2.39 -0.34
N VAL A 72 6.46 -2.31 -0.90
CA VAL A 72 5.68 -1.08 -1.06
C VAL A 72 4.28 -1.30 -0.57
N PHE A 73 3.80 -0.36 0.23
CA PHE A 73 2.43 -0.33 0.73
C PHE A 73 1.80 1.00 0.30
N ASP A 74 0.92 0.98 -0.67
CA ASP A 74 0.25 2.16 -1.20
C ASP A 74 -1.15 2.29 -0.61
N ILE A 75 -1.41 3.39 0.07
CA ILE A 75 -2.68 3.68 0.74
C ILE A 75 -3.41 4.78 -0.02
N SER A 76 -4.69 4.56 -0.30
CA SER A 76 -5.60 5.56 -0.87
C SER A 76 -6.72 5.88 0.11
N ALA A 77 -7.07 7.15 0.18
CA ALA A 77 -8.23 7.65 0.90
C ALA A 77 -8.88 8.75 0.06
N ALA A 78 -10.18 8.64 -0.17
CA ALA A 78 -10.89 9.60 -1.00
C ALA A 78 -12.38 9.66 -0.69
N PRO A 79 -13.05 10.83 -0.79
CA PRO A 79 -14.50 10.92 -0.75
C PRO A 79 -15.10 10.22 -1.99
N PHE A 80 -16.21 9.52 -1.80
CA PHE A 80 -16.97 8.90 -2.86
C PHE A 80 -18.48 8.95 -2.54
N GLY A 81 -19.21 9.80 -3.24
CA GLY A 81 -20.61 10.08 -2.94
C GLY A 81 -20.79 10.65 -1.53
N THR A 82 -21.68 10.06 -0.73
CA THR A 82 -21.89 10.39 0.68
C THR A 82 -20.90 9.70 1.63
N GLY A 83 -20.07 8.80 1.11
CA GLY A 83 -19.13 8.02 1.88
C GLY A 83 -17.67 8.43 1.67
N PHE A 84 -16.80 7.75 2.40
CA PHE A 84 -15.37 7.91 2.27
C PHE A 84 -14.71 6.54 2.09
N PHE A 85 -13.93 6.41 1.02
CA PHE A 85 -13.30 5.17 0.60
C PHE A 85 -11.87 5.11 1.10
N PHE A 86 -11.52 3.98 1.68
CA PHE A 86 -10.16 3.63 2.06
C PHE A 86 -9.72 2.39 1.31
N SER A 87 -8.48 2.36 0.87
CA SER A 87 -7.87 1.13 0.34
C SER A 87 -6.38 1.11 0.56
N TRP A 88 -5.80 -0.07 0.52
CA TRP A 88 -4.37 -0.23 0.45
C TRP A 88 -3.96 -1.44 -0.38
N TRP A 89 -2.75 -1.37 -0.89
CA TRP A 89 -2.13 -2.38 -1.75
C TRP A 89 -0.72 -2.64 -1.29
N LEU A 90 -0.41 -3.91 -0.94
CA LEU A 90 0.95 -4.35 -0.64
C LEU A 90 1.53 -5.05 -1.86
N GLY A 91 2.73 -4.68 -2.24
CA GLY A 91 3.44 -5.30 -3.35
C GLY A 91 4.95 -5.15 -3.23
N GLU A 92 5.65 -5.67 -4.23
CA GLU A 92 7.09 -5.59 -4.35
C GLU A 92 7.49 -4.81 -5.60
N LEU A 93 8.44 -3.89 -5.45
CA LEU A 93 9.07 -3.19 -6.57
C LEU A 93 10.45 -3.80 -6.80
N PRO A 94 10.84 -4.08 -8.06
CA PRO A 94 12.20 -4.48 -8.37
C PRO A 94 13.19 -3.46 -7.84
N SER A 95 14.24 -3.90 -7.15
CA SER A 95 15.31 -3.01 -6.70
C SER A 95 16.06 -2.41 -7.90
N GLY A 96 16.68 -1.22 -7.71
CA GLY A 96 17.25 -0.42 -8.81
C GLY A 96 18.25 -1.17 -9.71
N PHE A 97 19.06 -2.05 -9.15
CA PHE A 97 19.99 -2.91 -9.92
C PHE A 97 19.20 -3.90 -10.82
N TRP A 98 18.14 -4.50 -10.31
CA TRP A 98 17.31 -5.46 -11.04
C TRP A 98 16.43 -4.82 -12.10
N ALA A 99 16.05 -3.55 -11.92
CA ALA A 99 15.41 -2.78 -12.97
C ALA A 99 16.33 -2.55 -14.19
N LEU A 100 17.64 -2.49 -13.96
CA LEU A 100 18.65 -2.41 -15.04
C LEU A 100 18.88 -3.78 -15.71
N VAL A 101 18.95 -4.85 -14.93
CA VAL A 101 19.16 -6.22 -15.46
C VAL A 101 17.96 -6.69 -16.30
N SER A 102 16.74 -6.32 -15.93
CA SER A 102 15.52 -6.67 -16.70
C SER A 102 15.44 -6.00 -18.09
N ILE A 103 16.31 -5.02 -18.38
CA ILE A 103 16.38 -4.35 -19.68
C ILE A 103 17.28 -5.12 -20.66
N ILE A 104 18.12 -6.05 -20.18
CA ILE A 104 19.03 -6.83 -21.04
C ILE A 104 18.26 -8.00 -21.64
N PRO A 105 17.95 -7.97 -22.95
CA PRO A 105 17.23 -9.06 -23.61
C PRO A 105 18.13 -10.30 -23.61
N PHE A 106 17.81 -11.39 -23.10
CA PHE A 106 18.48 -12.69 -22.95
C PHE A 106 18.82 -13.08 -21.51
N PHE A 107 19.27 -12.16 -20.66
CA PHE A 107 19.64 -12.48 -19.26
C PHE A 107 18.51 -12.24 -18.27
N GLY A 108 17.58 -11.34 -18.60
CA GLY A 108 16.49 -10.92 -17.70
C GLY A 108 15.60 -12.07 -17.21
N PRO A 109 15.01 -12.88 -18.09
CA PRO A 109 14.09 -13.95 -17.68
C PRO A 109 14.76 -15.07 -16.88
N LEU A 110 15.99 -15.43 -17.24
CA LEU A 110 16.74 -16.50 -16.58
C LEU A 110 17.20 -16.07 -15.18
N MET A 111 17.68 -14.83 -15.06
CA MET A 111 18.06 -14.24 -13.76
C MET A 111 16.86 -14.01 -12.86
N GLU A 112 15.73 -13.63 -13.39
CA GLU A 112 14.49 -13.47 -12.61
C GLU A 112 14.04 -14.79 -11.96
N LEU A 113 14.20 -15.90 -12.68
CA LEU A 113 13.88 -17.23 -12.18
C LEU A 113 14.83 -17.68 -11.05
N PHE A 114 16.13 -17.35 -11.13
CA PHE A 114 17.13 -17.73 -10.13
C PHE A 114 17.10 -16.83 -8.87
N LEU A 115 16.68 -15.60 -8.99
CA LEU A 115 16.84 -14.58 -7.94
C LEU A 115 15.55 -14.25 -7.19
N ARG A 116 14.38 -14.57 -7.73
CA ARG A 116 13.10 -14.57 -7.02
C ARG A 116 12.93 -15.82 -6.15
N ARG A 117 13.97 -16.20 -5.39
CA ARG A 117 13.79 -17.24 -4.39
C ARG A 117 12.85 -16.71 -3.30
N HIS A 118 11.63 -17.22 -3.32
CA HIS A 118 10.69 -17.08 -2.21
C HIS A 118 11.24 -17.89 -1.03
N THR A 119 11.79 -17.19 -0.04
CA THR A 119 12.23 -17.81 1.20
C THR A 119 11.20 -17.49 2.28
N TYR A 120 11.05 -18.37 3.27
CA TYR A 120 10.23 -18.08 4.45
C TYR A 120 10.61 -16.76 5.10
N TYR A 121 11.92 -16.45 5.17
CA TYR A 121 12.39 -15.16 5.69
C TYR A 121 11.82 -13.94 4.94
N LYS A 122 11.74 -14.01 3.62
CA LYS A 122 11.13 -12.92 2.81
C LYS A 122 9.63 -12.84 3.04
N ALA A 123 8.96 -13.98 3.11
CA ALA A 123 7.52 -14.05 3.38
C ALA A 123 7.20 -13.48 4.76
N ASP A 124 7.92 -13.90 5.80
CA ASP A 124 7.74 -13.39 7.16
C ASP A 124 8.02 -11.89 7.24
N THR A 125 9.06 -11.41 6.55
CA THR A 125 9.37 -9.97 6.48
C THR A 125 8.25 -9.17 5.83
N ALA A 126 7.63 -9.70 4.76
CA ALA A 126 6.50 -9.06 4.10
C ALA A 126 5.26 -9.06 5.00
N LEU A 127 4.99 -10.16 5.71
CA LEU A 127 3.88 -10.26 6.66
C LEU A 127 4.07 -9.33 7.87
N MET A 128 5.26 -9.27 8.45
CA MET A 128 5.56 -8.32 9.54
C MET A 128 5.37 -6.88 9.10
N PHE A 129 5.83 -6.53 7.90
CA PHE A 129 5.63 -5.21 7.33
C PHE A 129 4.15 -4.91 7.09
N GLN A 130 3.42 -5.86 6.48
CA GLN A 130 1.98 -5.76 6.26
C GLN A 130 1.23 -5.50 7.56
N GLU A 131 1.45 -6.34 8.57
CA GLU A 131 0.72 -6.24 9.84
C GLU A 131 1.02 -4.93 10.58
N SER A 132 2.28 -4.50 10.56
CA SER A 132 2.67 -3.24 11.21
C SER A 132 2.02 -2.02 10.56
N VAL A 133 1.99 -1.96 9.23
CA VAL A 133 1.35 -0.86 8.50
C VAL A 133 -0.17 -0.94 8.60
N ARG A 134 -0.75 -2.14 8.44
CA ARG A 134 -2.19 -2.37 8.57
C ARG A 134 -2.70 -1.95 9.95
N ALA A 135 -1.98 -2.28 11.00
CA ALA A 135 -2.35 -1.87 12.36
C ALA A 135 -2.36 -0.35 12.52
N ALA A 136 -1.40 0.37 11.91
CA ALA A 136 -1.39 1.84 11.91
C ALA A 136 -2.58 2.43 11.14
N VAL A 137 -2.90 1.88 9.97
CA VAL A 137 -4.04 2.31 9.15
C VAL A 137 -5.36 2.09 9.90
N ASN A 138 -5.56 0.90 10.45
CA ASN A 138 -6.79 0.57 11.20
C ASN A 138 -6.95 1.44 12.45
N GLU A 139 -5.88 1.68 13.20
CA GLU A 139 -5.88 2.58 14.36
C GLU A 139 -6.40 3.98 13.97
N VAL A 140 -5.90 4.54 12.87
CA VAL A 140 -6.31 5.87 12.42
C VAL A 140 -7.75 5.87 11.92
N ILE A 141 -8.18 4.85 11.18
CA ILE A 141 -9.58 4.71 10.74
C ILE A 141 -10.51 4.65 11.97
N ASP A 142 -10.20 3.80 12.95
CA ASP A 142 -11.00 3.65 14.16
C ASP A 142 -11.06 4.97 14.96
N GLN A 143 -9.95 5.71 15.07
CA GLN A 143 -9.93 7.02 15.72
C GLN A 143 -10.81 8.04 14.98
N MET A 144 -10.70 8.12 13.66
CA MET A 144 -11.46 9.08 12.86
C MET A 144 -12.97 8.77 12.85
N THR A 145 -13.35 7.51 12.80
CA THR A 145 -14.76 7.07 12.82
C THR A 145 -15.36 7.26 14.20
N SER A 146 -14.65 6.87 15.26
CA SER A 146 -15.11 7.04 16.63
C SER A 146 -15.31 8.50 17.01
N ALA A 147 -14.44 9.40 16.54
CA ALA A 147 -14.57 10.84 16.75
C ALA A 147 -15.86 11.43 16.14
N LYS A 148 -16.48 10.72 15.19
CA LYS A 148 -17.76 11.08 14.55
C LYS A 148 -18.93 10.23 14.99
N GLY A 149 -18.78 9.41 16.05
CA GLY A 149 -19.82 8.54 16.56
C GLY A 149 -20.17 7.36 15.65
N ILE A 150 -19.30 7.03 14.68
CA ILE A 150 -19.46 5.89 13.78
C ILE A 150 -18.80 4.67 14.43
N ARG A 151 -19.44 3.50 14.32
CA ARG A 151 -18.86 2.26 14.85
C ARG A 151 -17.51 1.94 14.25
N ALA A 152 -16.63 1.38 15.04
CA ALA A 152 -15.37 0.83 14.53
C ALA A 152 -15.62 -0.34 13.55
N LEU A 153 -14.69 -0.56 12.64
CA LEU A 153 -14.72 -1.72 11.74
C LEU A 153 -14.55 -3.01 12.55
N THR A 154 -15.31 -4.02 12.19
CA THR A 154 -15.15 -5.37 12.75
C THR A 154 -13.87 -6.04 12.25
N ASP A 155 -13.42 -7.08 12.95
CA ASP A 155 -12.22 -7.84 12.53
C ASP A 155 -12.39 -8.47 11.14
N LEU A 156 -13.61 -8.84 10.78
CA LEU A 156 -13.92 -9.36 9.44
C LEU A 156 -13.79 -8.28 8.36
N GLU A 157 -14.27 -7.07 8.63
CA GLU A 157 -14.16 -5.92 7.72
C GLU A 157 -12.71 -5.45 7.55
N LYS A 158 -11.86 -5.67 8.54
CA LYS A 158 -10.42 -5.35 8.52
C LYS A 158 -9.55 -6.42 7.85
N LYS A 159 -10.13 -7.57 7.47
CA LYS A 159 -9.36 -8.70 6.94
C LYS A 159 -8.82 -8.40 5.53
N PRO A 160 -7.50 -8.56 5.28
CA PRO A 160 -6.93 -8.37 3.95
C PRO A 160 -7.37 -9.46 2.98
N ILE A 161 -7.47 -9.09 1.72
CA ILE A 161 -7.68 -10.02 0.61
C ILE A 161 -6.30 -10.43 0.10
N LEU A 162 -5.96 -11.70 0.27
CA LEU A 162 -4.71 -12.27 -0.22
C LEU A 162 -4.88 -12.61 -1.71
N ARG A 163 -3.93 -12.19 -2.52
CA ARG A 163 -3.84 -12.68 -3.88
C ARG A 163 -3.17 -14.05 -3.83
N GLU A 164 -3.77 -15.06 -4.45
CA GLU A 164 -3.13 -16.37 -4.59
C GLU A 164 -1.87 -16.21 -5.48
N LEU A 165 -0.73 -16.00 -4.85
CA LEU A 165 0.56 -15.84 -5.52
C LEU A 165 1.10 -17.15 -6.11
N TYR A 166 0.42 -18.27 -5.91
CA TYR A 166 0.89 -19.61 -6.23
C TYR A 166 0.04 -20.37 -7.26
N ARG A 167 -0.89 -19.71 -7.96
CA ARG A 167 -1.51 -20.31 -9.12
C ARG A 167 -0.68 -20.03 -10.37
N ARG A 168 0.26 -20.89 -10.65
CA ARG A 168 0.77 -21.16 -11.99
C ARG A 168 0.36 -22.56 -12.40
#